data_83f27964f0e0d0acdaa05790a37cc3aa
#
_entry.id   83f27964f0e0d0acdaa05790a37cc3aa
#
_cell.length_a   1.000
_cell.length_b   1.000
_cell.length_c   1.000
_cell.angle_alpha   90.00
_cell.angle_beta   90.00
_cell.angle_gamma   90.00
#
_symmetry.space_group_name_H-M   'P 1'
#
loop_
_entity.id
_entity.type
_entity.pdbx_description
1 polymer ?
#
loop_
_entity_poly.entity_id
_entity_poly.type
_entity_poly.pdbx_seq_one_letter_code
_entity_poly.pdbx_strand_id
1 'polypeptide(L)'
;MERLWNRNYIKVMTANFALFFAFYVLTPLLPLYLSEHFGATKDVIGLVLSGYTITTLLCRPFSGYLVDSFPRKTVLMISFGAFAIFFAGYLAASTLFLFLVVRTLHGGPFGALTVSNSTVAIDVLPSSRRTEGIGYYGLSNNLAMAIAPTVGIFLYQFTASFELLFWLAFIVACLGWLVDATVDIGRKGESGKRKEDTPAAGSKGTSNLFPHSSFRLPLSWDRFFLVRGWLLGLNMVAFGFSFGVLSNYLAIYGKEVMGITGGTGTYFMLCSIGLILSRLQGGKALREGRLTFNAGSGMVISLVGYTIFIALPALSNLTSLTVPADAPAYLSPLATLGYYGSALLIGLGNGHMWPAFQIMTINVATNNQRGTANSTILISWDIGMGLGILVGGVISELVGYGAAFWTVVVVNATGVACFFLATKSFFLQRNLNPTVR
;
A
#
# COMPACT_ATOMS: atom_id res chain seq x y z
N MET A 1 0.84 -31.97 -14.12
CA MET A 1 1.24 -30.81 -13.28
C MET A 1 0.10 -29.83 -13.22
N GLU A 2 -0.35 -29.48 -12.01
CA GLU A 2 -1.39 -28.46 -11.84
C GLU A 2 -0.88 -27.11 -12.34
N ARG A 3 -1.70 -26.42 -13.17
CA ARG A 3 -1.30 -25.14 -13.78
C ARG A 3 -1.44 -24.01 -12.77
N LEU A 4 -0.36 -23.22 -12.54
CA LEU A 4 -0.39 -22.01 -11.73
C LEU A 4 -1.42 -21.00 -12.28
N TRP A 5 -1.36 -20.75 -13.58
CA TRP A 5 -2.23 -19.83 -14.31
C TRP A 5 -3.56 -20.50 -14.68
N ASN A 6 -4.36 -20.86 -13.64
CA ASN A 6 -5.72 -21.30 -13.82
C ASN A 6 -6.68 -20.10 -14.02
N ARG A 7 -7.85 -20.37 -14.60
CA ARG A 7 -8.84 -19.32 -14.94
C ARG A 7 -9.25 -18.49 -13.72
N ASN A 8 -9.47 -19.11 -12.56
CA ASN A 8 -9.90 -18.42 -11.36
C ASN A 8 -8.78 -17.55 -10.79
N TYR A 9 -7.53 -18.02 -10.81
CA TYR A 9 -6.40 -17.24 -10.35
C TYR A 9 -6.15 -15.99 -11.23
N ILE A 10 -6.27 -16.11 -12.56
CA ILE A 10 -6.18 -14.96 -13.49
C ILE A 10 -7.28 -13.93 -13.17
N LYS A 11 -8.52 -14.38 -12.94
CA LYS A 11 -9.63 -13.49 -12.57
C LYS A 11 -9.35 -12.74 -11.28
N VAL A 12 -8.91 -13.45 -10.22
CA VAL A 12 -8.56 -12.82 -8.94
C VAL A 12 -7.41 -11.81 -9.10
N MET A 13 -6.40 -12.12 -9.90
CA MET A 13 -5.33 -11.15 -10.20
C MET A 13 -5.82 -9.92 -10.95
N THR A 14 -6.74 -10.11 -11.91
CA THR A 14 -7.36 -9.00 -12.66
C THR A 14 -8.21 -8.13 -11.75
N ALA A 15 -9.02 -8.74 -10.88
CA ALA A 15 -9.83 -8.02 -9.90
C ALA A 15 -8.94 -7.27 -8.88
N ASN A 16 -7.85 -7.89 -8.43
CA ASN A 16 -6.88 -7.24 -7.55
C ASN A 16 -6.19 -6.05 -8.23
N PHE A 17 -5.83 -6.19 -9.50
CA PHE A 17 -5.33 -5.05 -10.28
C PHE A 17 -6.35 -3.93 -10.36
N ALA A 18 -7.63 -4.24 -10.67
CA ALA A 18 -8.70 -3.24 -10.76
C ALA A 18 -8.96 -2.53 -9.42
N LEU A 19 -8.98 -3.29 -8.31
CA LEU A 19 -9.06 -2.75 -6.95
C LEU A 19 -7.99 -1.69 -6.69
N PHE A 20 -6.73 -2.05 -6.86
CA PHE A 20 -5.62 -1.14 -6.58
C PHE A 20 -5.48 -0.05 -7.64
N PHE A 21 -5.87 -0.30 -8.88
CA PHE A 21 -5.93 0.74 -9.90
C PHE A 21 -6.95 1.84 -9.53
N ALA A 22 -8.17 1.46 -9.14
CA ALA A 22 -9.20 2.40 -8.70
C ALA A 22 -8.74 3.22 -7.48
N PHE A 23 -7.98 2.61 -6.56
CA PHE A 23 -7.40 3.30 -5.41
C PHE A 23 -6.29 4.28 -5.81
N TYR A 24 -5.30 3.83 -6.57
CA TYR A 24 -4.10 4.62 -6.88
C TYR A 24 -4.33 5.69 -7.95
N VAL A 25 -5.35 5.57 -8.81
CA VAL A 25 -5.65 6.59 -9.82
C VAL A 25 -6.05 7.92 -9.19
N LEU A 26 -6.64 7.90 -8.00
CA LEU A 26 -7.06 9.09 -7.27
C LEU A 26 -6.01 9.60 -6.26
N THR A 27 -5.24 8.69 -5.66
CA THR A 27 -4.37 8.99 -4.51
C THR A 27 -3.53 10.26 -4.68
N PRO A 28 -2.78 10.47 -5.78
CA PRO A 28 -1.93 11.65 -5.94
C PRO A 28 -2.71 12.94 -6.27
N LEU A 29 -3.97 12.82 -6.68
CA LEU A 29 -4.81 13.95 -7.10
C LEU A 29 -5.79 14.41 -6.03
N LEU A 30 -6.05 13.60 -5.01
CA LEU A 30 -6.95 13.97 -3.91
C LEU A 30 -6.49 15.22 -3.13
N PRO A 31 -5.20 15.42 -2.80
CA PRO A 31 -4.76 16.65 -2.16
C PRO A 31 -5.04 17.87 -3.03
N LEU A 32 -4.81 17.77 -4.33
CA LEU A 32 -5.06 18.83 -5.30
C LEU A 32 -6.57 19.13 -5.39
N TYR A 33 -7.41 18.11 -5.45
CA TYR A 33 -8.86 18.22 -5.43
C TYR A 33 -9.36 18.96 -4.17
N LEU A 34 -8.87 18.54 -3.00
CA LEU A 34 -9.28 19.15 -1.73
C LEU A 34 -8.86 20.62 -1.64
N SER A 35 -7.67 20.96 -2.14
CA SER A 35 -7.18 22.33 -2.20
C SER A 35 -7.97 23.19 -3.20
N GLU A 36 -8.17 22.71 -4.43
CA GLU A 36 -8.78 23.49 -5.51
C GLU A 36 -10.30 23.60 -5.38
N HIS A 37 -10.97 22.50 -4.97
CA HIS A 37 -12.44 22.44 -4.92
C HIS A 37 -13.03 22.96 -3.60
N PHE A 38 -12.37 22.66 -2.48
CA PHE A 38 -12.85 23.05 -1.14
C PHE A 38 -12.02 24.16 -0.47
N GLY A 39 -10.91 24.60 -1.06
CA GLY A 39 -10.00 25.56 -0.44
C GLY A 39 -9.38 25.04 0.86
N ALA A 40 -9.23 23.72 1.00
CA ALA A 40 -8.74 23.10 2.23
C ALA A 40 -7.27 23.43 2.49
N THR A 41 -6.92 23.73 3.72
CA THR A 41 -5.53 23.92 4.19
C THR A 41 -4.78 22.59 4.21
N LYS A 42 -3.44 22.62 4.21
CA LYS A 42 -2.60 21.44 4.06
C LYS A 42 -2.73 20.46 5.22
N ASP A 43 -2.93 20.96 6.44
CA ASP A 43 -3.21 20.18 7.65
C ASP A 43 -4.57 19.47 7.56
N VAL A 44 -5.60 20.19 7.07
CA VAL A 44 -6.94 19.61 6.83
C VAL A 44 -6.89 18.55 5.76
N ILE A 45 -6.14 18.77 4.66
CA ILE A 45 -5.90 17.75 3.63
C ILE A 45 -5.28 16.49 4.26
N GLY A 46 -4.25 16.67 5.08
CA GLY A 46 -3.61 15.57 5.82
C GLY A 46 -4.60 14.81 6.70
N LEU A 47 -5.45 15.52 7.44
CA LEU A 47 -6.49 14.93 8.29
C LEU A 47 -7.51 14.12 7.46
N VAL A 48 -8.04 14.69 6.39
CA VAL A 48 -9.03 14.04 5.50
C VAL A 48 -8.46 12.75 4.91
N LEU A 49 -7.23 12.80 4.43
CA LEU A 49 -6.61 11.65 3.75
C LEU A 49 -6.15 10.57 4.74
N SER A 50 -5.66 10.94 5.92
CA SER A 50 -5.25 9.98 6.95
C SER A 50 -6.43 9.22 7.56
N GLY A 51 -7.62 9.81 7.60
CA GLY A 51 -8.85 9.16 8.07
C GLY A 51 -9.13 7.82 7.39
N TYR A 52 -8.89 7.75 6.08
CA TYR A 52 -8.98 6.50 5.32
C TYR A 52 -8.06 5.41 5.85
N THR A 53 -6.79 5.74 6.10
CA THR A 53 -5.79 4.79 6.59
C THR A 53 -6.09 4.33 8.02
N ILE A 54 -6.57 5.25 8.87
CA ILE A 54 -6.98 4.92 10.24
C ILE A 54 -8.11 3.91 10.24
N THR A 55 -9.15 4.13 9.44
CA THR A 55 -10.29 3.20 9.36
C THR A 55 -9.89 1.87 8.74
N THR A 56 -9.05 1.87 7.73
CA THR A 56 -8.46 0.64 7.15
C THR A 56 -7.74 -0.16 8.22
N LEU A 57 -6.89 0.48 9.01
CA LEU A 57 -6.11 -0.13 10.08
C LEU A 57 -7.01 -0.75 11.16
N LEU A 58 -8.05 -0.01 11.58
CA LEU A 58 -9.01 -0.49 12.59
C LEU A 58 -9.85 -1.67 12.08
N CYS A 59 -10.20 -1.70 10.79
CA CYS A 59 -11.01 -2.78 10.21
C CYS A 59 -10.21 -4.05 9.90
N ARG A 60 -8.90 -3.99 9.68
CA ARG A 60 -8.08 -5.16 9.29
C ARG A 60 -8.12 -6.33 10.27
N PRO A 61 -8.02 -6.14 11.60
CA PRO A 61 -8.13 -7.25 12.55
C PRO A 61 -9.48 -7.98 12.47
N PHE A 62 -10.57 -7.21 12.30
CA PHE A 62 -11.92 -7.77 12.15
C PHE A 62 -12.13 -8.46 10.80
N SER A 63 -11.45 -8.00 9.77
CA SER A 63 -11.56 -8.55 8.42
C SER A 63 -11.08 -10.01 8.36
N GLY A 64 -10.00 -10.35 9.07
CA GLY A 64 -9.53 -11.73 9.22
C GLY A 64 -10.59 -12.63 9.86
N TYR A 65 -11.22 -12.15 10.94
CA TYR A 65 -12.30 -12.88 11.59
C TYR A 65 -13.52 -13.09 10.66
N LEU A 66 -13.91 -12.05 9.91
CA LEU A 66 -15.02 -12.14 8.96
C LEU A 66 -14.76 -13.19 7.87
N VAL A 67 -13.55 -13.20 7.30
CA VAL A 67 -13.15 -14.14 6.24
C VAL A 67 -13.05 -15.59 6.75
N ASP A 68 -12.73 -15.78 8.04
CA ASP A 68 -12.65 -17.11 8.65
C ASP A 68 -14.02 -17.62 9.16
N SER A 69 -14.95 -16.70 9.50
CA SER A 69 -16.26 -17.03 10.08
C SER A 69 -17.41 -17.12 9.08
N PHE A 70 -17.30 -16.41 7.95
CA PHE A 70 -18.34 -16.34 6.92
C PHE A 70 -17.84 -16.90 5.58
N PRO A 71 -18.74 -17.25 4.65
CA PRO A 71 -18.33 -17.66 3.31
C PRO A 71 -17.47 -16.59 2.65
N ARG A 72 -16.24 -16.95 2.29
CA ARG A 72 -15.21 -16.01 1.79
C ARG A 72 -15.68 -15.23 0.57
N LYS A 73 -16.44 -15.88 -0.32
CA LYS A 73 -17.04 -15.23 -1.50
C LYS A 73 -17.99 -14.11 -1.10
N THR A 74 -18.85 -14.36 -0.11
CA THR A 74 -19.81 -13.37 0.38
C THR A 74 -19.11 -12.16 0.98
N VAL A 75 -18.08 -12.39 1.84
CA VAL A 75 -17.28 -11.30 2.42
C VAL A 75 -16.59 -10.50 1.32
N LEU A 76 -15.98 -11.17 0.34
CA LEU A 76 -15.32 -10.52 -0.80
C LEU A 76 -16.30 -9.64 -1.58
N MET A 77 -17.47 -10.20 -1.96
CA MET A 77 -18.46 -9.48 -2.78
C MET A 77 -19.06 -8.27 -2.07
N ILE A 78 -19.39 -8.39 -0.77
CA ILE A 78 -19.91 -7.28 0.03
C ILE A 78 -18.84 -6.19 0.18
N SER A 79 -17.62 -6.57 0.52
CA SER A 79 -16.53 -5.61 0.71
C SER A 79 -16.17 -4.90 -0.58
N PHE A 80 -16.14 -5.60 -1.72
CA PHE A 80 -15.83 -4.99 -3.02
C PHE A 80 -16.97 -4.09 -3.50
N GLY A 81 -18.23 -4.53 -3.37
CA GLY A 81 -19.39 -3.70 -3.70
C GLY A 81 -19.42 -2.41 -2.87
N ALA A 82 -19.21 -2.51 -1.54
CA ALA A 82 -19.09 -1.36 -0.66
C ALA A 82 -17.93 -0.44 -1.08
N PHE A 83 -16.74 -0.99 -1.35
CA PHE A 83 -15.59 -0.23 -1.84
C PHE A 83 -15.92 0.55 -3.13
N ALA A 84 -16.58 -0.08 -4.10
CA ALA A 84 -16.97 0.58 -5.33
C ALA A 84 -17.97 1.73 -5.10
N ILE A 85 -18.99 1.52 -4.25
CA ILE A 85 -20.04 2.53 -3.97
C ILE A 85 -19.45 3.81 -3.38
N PHE A 86 -18.39 3.73 -2.57
CA PHE A 86 -17.77 4.93 -2.00
C PHE A 86 -17.16 5.87 -3.04
N PHE A 87 -16.79 5.40 -4.24
CA PHE A 87 -16.38 6.31 -5.31
C PHE A 87 -17.54 7.16 -5.83
N ALA A 88 -18.74 6.59 -5.90
CA ALA A 88 -19.96 7.39 -6.17
C ALA A 88 -20.24 8.35 -5.01
N GLY A 89 -19.91 7.97 -3.77
CA GLY A 89 -19.99 8.85 -2.61
C GLY A 89 -19.13 10.11 -2.73
N TYR A 90 -17.97 10.05 -3.36
CA TYR A 90 -17.14 11.24 -3.61
C TYR A 90 -17.80 12.22 -4.59
N LEU A 91 -18.54 11.73 -5.59
CA LEU A 91 -19.30 12.57 -6.51
C LEU A 91 -20.47 13.28 -5.81
N ALA A 92 -21.05 12.64 -4.79
CA ALA A 92 -22.17 13.22 -4.02
C ALA A 92 -21.69 14.15 -2.88
N ALA A 93 -20.39 14.17 -2.56
CA ALA A 93 -19.85 14.94 -1.45
C ALA A 93 -19.72 16.43 -1.80
N SER A 94 -20.78 17.21 -1.52
CA SER A 94 -20.85 18.65 -1.80
C SER A 94 -20.11 19.55 -0.79
N THR A 95 -19.69 19.01 0.37
CA THR A 95 -18.96 19.74 1.40
C THR A 95 -17.71 18.99 1.83
N LEU A 96 -16.70 19.74 2.31
CA LEU A 96 -15.47 19.17 2.84
C LEU A 96 -15.72 18.17 3.98
N PHE A 97 -16.69 18.48 4.87
CA PHE A 97 -17.06 17.57 5.97
C PHE A 97 -17.65 16.26 5.44
N LEU A 98 -18.55 16.33 4.47
CA LEU A 98 -19.14 15.13 3.86
C LEU A 98 -18.07 14.29 3.14
N PHE A 99 -17.14 14.95 2.45
CA PHE A 99 -16.00 14.27 1.81
C PHE A 99 -15.11 13.60 2.86
N LEU A 100 -14.80 14.26 3.98
CA LEU A 100 -14.07 13.66 5.12
C LEU A 100 -14.75 12.39 5.62
N VAL A 101 -16.07 12.44 5.84
CA VAL A 101 -16.85 11.29 6.32
C VAL A 101 -16.79 10.13 5.31
N VAL A 102 -17.10 10.41 4.04
CA VAL A 102 -17.08 9.43 2.95
C VAL A 102 -15.68 8.82 2.83
N ARG A 103 -14.63 9.66 2.83
CA ARG A 103 -13.23 9.20 2.70
C ARG A 103 -12.81 8.32 3.87
N THR A 104 -13.13 8.72 5.09
CA THR A 104 -12.81 7.99 6.31
C THR A 104 -13.50 6.62 6.32
N LEU A 105 -14.80 6.58 6.05
CA LEU A 105 -15.57 5.33 6.02
C LEU A 105 -15.15 4.39 4.89
N HIS A 106 -14.70 4.92 3.76
CA HIS A 106 -14.22 4.12 2.62
C HIS A 106 -13.03 3.21 2.97
N GLY A 107 -12.21 3.60 3.96
CA GLY A 107 -11.10 2.77 4.45
C GLY A 107 -11.54 1.42 5.01
N GLY A 108 -12.74 1.33 5.59
CA GLY A 108 -13.27 0.07 6.14
C GLY A 108 -13.44 -1.03 5.09
N PRO A 109 -14.26 -0.82 4.05
CA PRO A 109 -14.39 -1.74 2.94
C PRO A 109 -13.06 -2.10 2.27
N PHE A 110 -12.16 -1.15 2.09
CA PHE A 110 -10.82 -1.42 1.54
C PHE A 110 -10.02 -2.40 2.42
N GLY A 111 -10.01 -2.19 3.74
CA GLY A 111 -9.35 -3.08 4.69
C GLY A 111 -9.89 -4.51 4.60
N ALA A 112 -11.22 -4.67 4.58
CA ALA A 112 -11.87 -5.97 4.45
C ALA A 112 -11.63 -6.60 3.08
N LEU A 113 -11.69 -5.81 2.01
CA LEU A 113 -11.51 -6.27 0.64
C LEU A 113 -10.09 -6.79 0.39
N THR A 114 -9.05 -6.08 0.85
CA THR A 114 -7.66 -6.51 0.66
C THR A 114 -7.37 -7.85 1.37
N VAL A 115 -7.95 -8.08 2.54
CA VAL A 115 -7.82 -9.36 3.28
C VAL A 115 -8.61 -10.47 2.58
N SER A 116 -9.86 -10.23 2.22
CA SER A 116 -10.71 -11.25 1.58
C SER A 116 -10.19 -11.65 0.21
N ASN A 117 -9.76 -10.69 -0.62
CA ASN A 117 -9.23 -10.95 -1.94
C ASN A 117 -7.93 -11.75 -1.90
N SER A 118 -7.00 -11.40 -1.00
CA SER A 118 -5.76 -12.19 -0.81
C SER A 118 -6.04 -13.61 -0.33
N THR A 119 -7.06 -13.79 0.51
CA THR A 119 -7.46 -15.14 0.99
C THR A 119 -8.04 -15.97 -0.14
N VAL A 120 -8.93 -15.38 -0.95
CA VAL A 120 -9.50 -16.04 -2.14
C VAL A 120 -8.40 -16.39 -3.16
N ALA A 121 -7.41 -15.52 -3.35
CA ALA A 121 -6.26 -15.81 -4.21
C ALA A 121 -5.51 -17.08 -3.77
N ILE A 122 -5.34 -17.27 -2.45
CA ILE A 122 -4.71 -18.48 -1.89
C ILE A 122 -5.57 -19.71 -2.11
N ASP A 123 -6.89 -19.60 -2.01
CA ASP A 123 -7.82 -20.72 -2.15
C ASP A 123 -7.88 -21.27 -3.58
N VAL A 124 -7.80 -20.39 -4.58
CA VAL A 124 -7.83 -20.79 -6.00
C VAL A 124 -6.48 -21.31 -6.50
N LEU A 125 -5.42 -21.19 -5.70
CA LEU A 125 -4.09 -21.68 -6.04
C LEU A 125 -3.90 -23.17 -5.67
N PRO A 126 -3.27 -23.97 -6.54
CA PRO A 126 -2.83 -25.31 -6.19
C PRO A 126 -1.90 -25.29 -4.98
N SER A 127 -2.07 -26.24 -4.06
CA SER A 127 -1.28 -26.31 -2.81
C SER A 127 0.24 -26.37 -3.08
N SER A 128 0.64 -27.07 -4.14
CA SER A 128 2.03 -27.25 -4.57
C SER A 128 2.69 -25.95 -5.10
N ARG A 129 1.88 -24.95 -5.52
CA ARG A 129 2.39 -23.72 -6.15
C ARG A 129 1.96 -22.44 -5.45
N ARG A 130 1.44 -22.53 -4.21
CA ARG A 130 0.92 -21.37 -3.45
C ARG A 130 1.97 -20.28 -3.23
N THR A 131 3.19 -20.66 -2.84
CA THR A 131 4.28 -19.68 -2.57
C THR A 131 4.61 -18.88 -3.81
N GLU A 132 4.69 -19.53 -4.97
CA GLU A 132 4.95 -18.89 -6.25
C GLU A 132 3.77 -17.98 -6.64
N GLY A 133 2.53 -18.48 -6.51
CA GLY A 133 1.33 -17.71 -6.83
C GLY A 133 1.15 -16.46 -5.95
N ILE A 134 1.42 -16.54 -4.65
CA ILE A 134 1.35 -15.37 -3.77
C ILE A 134 2.35 -14.28 -4.23
N GLY A 135 3.53 -14.67 -4.72
CA GLY A 135 4.50 -13.74 -5.29
C GLY A 135 3.94 -13.00 -6.52
N TYR A 136 3.29 -13.71 -7.44
CA TYR A 136 2.65 -13.08 -8.60
C TYR A 136 1.41 -12.27 -8.24
N TYR A 137 0.64 -12.68 -7.22
CA TYR A 137 -0.48 -11.88 -6.73
C TYR A 137 -0.05 -10.49 -6.29
N GLY A 138 1.05 -10.38 -5.54
CA GLY A 138 1.63 -9.07 -5.19
C GLY A 138 2.08 -8.25 -6.39
N LEU A 139 2.44 -8.90 -7.51
CA LEU A 139 2.83 -8.19 -8.73
C LEU A 139 1.65 -7.43 -9.36
N SER A 140 0.42 -7.95 -9.28
CA SER A 140 -0.77 -7.25 -9.80
C SER A 140 -1.04 -5.93 -9.08
N ASN A 141 -0.86 -5.90 -7.75
CA ASN A 141 -0.92 -4.65 -6.97
C ASN A 141 0.20 -3.67 -7.39
N ASN A 142 1.44 -4.16 -7.49
CA ASN A 142 2.56 -3.32 -7.88
C ASN A 142 2.37 -2.72 -9.29
N LEU A 143 1.80 -3.47 -10.22
CA LEU A 143 1.48 -3.00 -11.56
C LEU A 143 0.41 -1.90 -11.54
N ALA A 144 -0.63 -2.06 -10.70
CA ALA A 144 -1.65 -1.04 -10.51
C ALA A 144 -1.06 0.24 -9.91
N MET A 145 -0.22 0.12 -8.86
CA MET A 145 0.49 1.24 -8.23
C MET A 145 1.39 1.98 -9.24
N ALA A 146 1.91 1.23 -10.19
CA ALA A 146 2.76 1.74 -11.26
C ALA A 146 1.99 2.58 -12.28
N ILE A 147 0.88 2.06 -12.77
CA ILE A 147 0.18 2.60 -13.94
C ILE A 147 -0.89 3.61 -13.53
N ALA A 148 -1.65 3.33 -12.46
CA ALA A 148 -2.82 4.11 -12.12
C ALA A 148 -2.54 5.60 -11.82
N PRO A 149 -1.52 5.99 -11.01
CA PRO A 149 -1.19 7.39 -10.79
C PRO A 149 -0.87 8.12 -12.10
N THR A 150 -0.11 7.47 -12.98
CA THR A 150 0.25 8.01 -14.29
C THR A 150 -0.99 8.28 -15.14
N VAL A 151 -1.89 7.29 -15.23
CA VAL A 151 -3.16 7.43 -15.97
C VAL A 151 -4.02 8.54 -15.37
N GLY A 152 -4.15 8.59 -14.04
CA GLY A 152 -4.94 9.61 -13.35
C GLY A 152 -4.44 11.02 -13.63
N ILE A 153 -3.14 11.23 -13.49
CA ILE A 153 -2.53 12.54 -13.67
C ILE A 153 -2.60 13.00 -15.15
N PHE A 154 -2.30 12.13 -16.10
CA PHE A 154 -2.43 12.48 -17.51
C PHE A 154 -3.89 12.76 -17.89
N LEU A 155 -4.84 11.96 -17.38
CA LEU A 155 -6.25 12.21 -17.65
C LEU A 155 -6.69 13.57 -17.09
N TYR A 156 -6.27 13.93 -15.87
CA TYR A 156 -6.55 15.23 -15.28
C TYR A 156 -5.93 16.38 -16.10
N GLN A 157 -4.71 16.22 -16.60
CA GLN A 157 -4.05 17.23 -17.45
C GLN A 157 -4.80 17.51 -18.75
N PHE A 158 -5.35 16.47 -19.38
CA PHE A 158 -6.11 16.63 -20.62
C PHE A 158 -7.52 17.17 -20.43
N THR A 159 -8.16 16.84 -19.29
CA THR A 159 -9.60 17.12 -19.11
C THR A 159 -9.88 18.20 -18.06
N ALA A 160 -8.93 18.48 -17.18
CA ALA A 160 -9.08 19.31 -15.99
C ALA A 160 -10.31 18.93 -15.12
N SER A 161 -10.75 17.67 -15.19
CA SER A 161 -11.97 17.17 -14.52
C SER A 161 -11.66 16.11 -13.48
N PHE A 162 -11.88 16.45 -12.20
CA PHE A 162 -11.84 15.47 -11.10
C PHE A 162 -13.03 14.51 -11.14
N GLU A 163 -14.17 14.97 -11.61
CA GLU A 163 -15.39 14.16 -11.71
C GLU A 163 -15.16 12.94 -12.61
N LEU A 164 -14.48 13.15 -13.74
CA LEU A 164 -14.14 12.07 -14.67
C LEU A 164 -13.21 11.02 -14.03
N LEU A 165 -12.33 11.44 -13.13
CA LEU A 165 -11.45 10.54 -12.38
C LEU A 165 -12.23 9.71 -11.36
N PHE A 166 -13.20 10.31 -10.66
CA PHE A 166 -14.07 9.56 -9.75
C PHE A 166 -14.93 8.54 -10.49
N TRP A 167 -15.48 8.90 -11.66
CA TRP A 167 -16.19 7.97 -12.54
C TRP A 167 -15.28 6.85 -13.05
N LEU A 168 -14.07 7.14 -13.47
CA LEU A 168 -13.10 6.14 -13.88
C LEU A 168 -12.82 5.15 -12.76
N ALA A 169 -12.54 5.64 -11.55
CA ALA A 169 -12.30 4.79 -10.38
C ALA A 169 -13.51 3.92 -10.05
N PHE A 170 -14.73 4.49 -10.09
CA PHE A 170 -15.98 3.76 -9.89
C PHE A 170 -16.17 2.65 -10.90
N ILE A 171 -16.05 2.95 -12.20
CA ILE A 171 -16.23 1.98 -13.29
C ILE A 171 -15.20 0.85 -13.18
N VAL A 172 -13.92 1.17 -12.95
CA VAL A 172 -12.88 0.15 -12.80
C VAL A 172 -13.12 -0.72 -11.57
N ALA A 173 -13.56 -0.13 -10.44
CA ALA A 173 -13.92 -0.90 -9.24
C ALA A 173 -15.12 -1.82 -9.51
N CYS A 174 -16.14 -1.35 -10.20
CA CYS A 174 -17.30 -2.18 -10.61
C CYS A 174 -16.89 -3.32 -11.55
N LEU A 175 -16.01 -3.07 -12.52
CA LEU A 175 -15.48 -4.12 -13.39
C LEU A 175 -14.71 -5.17 -12.59
N GLY A 176 -13.86 -4.76 -11.65
CA GLY A 176 -13.16 -5.67 -10.73
C GLY A 176 -14.13 -6.51 -9.90
N TRP A 177 -15.16 -5.88 -9.35
CA TRP A 177 -16.24 -6.55 -8.62
C TRP A 177 -16.98 -7.61 -9.46
N LEU A 178 -17.33 -7.27 -10.71
CA LEU A 178 -17.96 -8.21 -11.64
C LEU A 178 -17.02 -9.38 -12.01
N VAL A 179 -15.73 -9.12 -12.20
CA VAL A 179 -14.73 -10.18 -12.47
C VAL A 179 -14.65 -11.13 -11.28
N ASP A 180 -14.54 -10.60 -10.05
CA ASP A 180 -14.54 -11.42 -8.84
C ASP A 180 -15.86 -12.20 -8.65
N ALA A 181 -17.00 -11.65 -9.07
CA ALA A 181 -18.27 -12.36 -9.04
C ALA A 181 -18.23 -13.68 -9.84
N THR A 182 -17.45 -13.74 -10.90
CA THR A 182 -17.29 -14.93 -11.76
C THR A 182 -16.25 -15.94 -11.27
N VAL A 183 -15.54 -15.67 -10.17
CA VAL A 183 -14.53 -16.59 -9.59
C VAL A 183 -15.24 -17.75 -8.89
N ASP A 184 -14.86 -18.96 -9.23
CA ASP A 184 -15.33 -20.16 -8.55
C ASP A 184 -14.29 -20.60 -7.52
N ILE A 185 -14.65 -20.57 -6.25
CA ILE A 185 -13.78 -20.91 -5.12
C ILE A 185 -13.85 -22.40 -4.76
N GLY A 186 -14.81 -23.13 -5.36
CA GLY A 186 -15.05 -24.54 -5.07
C GLY A 186 -15.58 -24.78 -3.64
N ARG A 187 -16.11 -25.98 -3.38
CA ARG A 187 -16.74 -26.32 -2.07
C ARG A 187 -15.83 -26.15 -0.83
N LYS A 188 -14.51 -26.12 -0.99
CA LYS A 188 -13.57 -25.87 0.13
C LYS A 188 -13.56 -24.41 0.59
N GLY A 189 -13.91 -23.47 -0.28
CA GLY A 189 -14.00 -22.04 0.04
C GLY A 189 -15.37 -21.60 0.56
N GLU A 190 -16.42 -22.40 0.33
CA GLU A 190 -17.78 -22.12 0.81
C GLU A 190 -17.99 -22.46 2.29
N SER A 191 -17.17 -23.35 2.85
CA SER A 191 -17.27 -23.76 4.26
C SER A 191 -16.23 -23.02 5.07
N GLY A 192 -16.57 -21.87 5.68
CA GLY A 192 -15.80 -21.18 6.71
C GLY A 192 -15.58 -21.99 8.02
N LYS A 193 -15.87 -23.27 7.99
CA LYS A 193 -15.59 -24.20 9.10
C LYS A 193 -14.34 -25.00 8.78
N ARG A 194 -13.25 -24.66 9.40
CA ARG A 194 -12.15 -25.59 9.70
C ARG A 194 -12.81 -26.82 10.36
N LYS A 195 -12.76 -27.98 9.72
CA LYS A 195 -13.00 -29.24 10.43
C LYS A 195 -11.90 -29.34 11.48
N GLU A 196 -12.19 -28.98 12.71
CA GLU A 196 -11.51 -29.55 13.85
C GLU A 196 -11.76 -31.07 13.79
N ASP A 197 -10.69 -31.84 13.86
CA ASP A 197 -10.76 -33.28 14.03
C ASP A 197 -11.58 -33.55 15.29
N THR A 198 -12.82 -33.93 15.11
CA THR A 198 -13.69 -34.38 16.20
C THR A 198 -13.46 -35.87 16.34
N PRO A 199 -13.10 -36.37 17.55
CA PRO A 199 -13.19 -37.79 17.85
C PRO A 199 -14.63 -38.23 17.77
N ALA A 200 -14.89 -39.35 17.12
CA ALA A 200 -16.21 -39.93 16.99
C ALA A 200 -16.83 -40.29 18.38
N ALA A 201 -17.93 -39.68 18.72
CA ALA A 201 -18.90 -40.28 19.64
C ALA A 201 -20.25 -39.55 19.54
N GLY A 202 -21.29 -40.29 19.35
CA GLY A 202 -22.63 -39.84 19.05
C GLY A 202 -23.33 -39.00 20.09
N SER A 203 -24.17 -38.09 19.64
CA SER A 203 -25.39 -37.68 20.35
C SER A 203 -26.29 -36.91 19.35
N LYS A 204 -27.53 -37.42 19.24
CA LYS A 204 -28.67 -36.76 18.60
C LYS A 204 -29.11 -35.57 19.45
N GLY A 205 -29.40 -34.43 18.89
CA GLY A 205 -30.06 -33.32 19.62
C GLY A 205 -30.22 -32.05 18.79
N THR A 206 -31.43 -31.82 18.31
CA THR A 206 -32.16 -30.55 18.08
C THR A 206 -31.44 -29.36 17.46
N SER A 207 -31.99 -28.95 16.32
CA SER A 207 -31.77 -27.74 15.56
C SER A 207 -31.94 -26.45 16.38
N ASN A 208 -30.88 -25.72 16.61
CA ASN A 208 -30.93 -24.29 16.96
C ASN A 208 -30.30 -23.46 15.85
N LEU A 209 -31.10 -22.55 15.28
CA LEU A 209 -30.79 -21.75 14.07
C LEU A 209 -29.77 -20.63 14.30
N PHE A 210 -29.28 -20.45 15.52
CA PHE A 210 -28.23 -19.48 15.86
C PHE A 210 -27.23 -20.12 16.80
N PRO A 211 -25.98 -20.37 16.40
CA PRO A 211 -24.96 -20.74 17.36
C PRO A 211 -24.63 -19.49 18.20
N HIS A 212 -25.01 -19.52 19.47
CA HIS A 212 -24.44 -18.67 20.50
C HIS A 212 -22.95 -19.02 20.65
N SER A 213 -22.12 -18.59 19.73
CA SER A 213 -20.70 -18.46 19.99
C SER A 213 -20.51 -17.15 20.75
N SER A 214 -20.35 -17.24 22.06
CA SER A 214 -19.88 -16.14 22.89
C SER A 214 -18.67 -15.51 22.17
N PHE A 215 -18.83 -14.25 21.75
CA PHE A 215 -17.79 -13.40 21.16
C PHE A 215 -16.72 -13.15 22.23
N ARG A 216 -15.86 -14.13 22.48
CA ARG A 216 -14.63 -13.96 23.23
C ARG A 216 -13.58 -13.51 22.26
N LEU A 217 -13.40 -12.19 22.14
CA LEU A 217 -12.18 -11.63 21.59
C LEU A 217 -11.02 -12.20 22.41
N PRO A 218 -10.20 -13.10 21.87
CA PRO A 218 -9.03 -13.55 22.60
C PRO A 218 -8.01 -12.42 22.52
N LEU A 219 -7.91 -11.67 23.59
CA LEU A 219 -7.03 -10.49 23.78
C LEU A 219 -5.54 -10.87 23.84
N SER A 220 -5.04 -11.71 22.98
CA SER A 220 -3.60 -11.81 22.81
C SER A 220 -3.17 -10.98 21.60
N TRP A 221 -2.44 -9.91 21.86
CA TRP A 221 -1.85 -9.01 20.84
C TRP A 221 -1.12 -9.77 19.73
N ASP A 222 -0.55 -10.93 20.07
CA ASP A 222 0.21 -11.81 19.17
C ASP A 222 -0.64 -12.47 18.07
N ARG A 223 -1.98 -12.36 18.13
CA ARG A 223 -2.89 -12.78 17.04
C ARG A 223 -3.11 -11.68 15.98
N PHE A 224 -2.90 -10.43 16.34
CA PHE A 224 -3.13 -9.27 15.48
C PHE A 224 -1.84 -8.67 14.97
N PHE A 225 -0.78 -8.77 15.77
CA PHE A 225 0.53 -8.24 15.48
C PHE A 225 1.61 -9.22 15.96
N LEU A 226 2.54 -9.58 15.07
CA LEU A 226 3.65 -10.47 15.41
C LEU A 226 4.66 -9.73 16.30
N VAL A 227 4.45 -9.81 17.63
CA VAL A 227 5.31 -9.13 18.61
C VAL A 227 6.79 -9.54 18.41
N ARG A 228 7.04 -10.81 18.08
CA ARG A 228 8.39 -11.32 17.81
C ARG A 228 9.07 -10.62 16.62
N GLY A 229 8.30 -10.00 15.69
CA GLY A 229 8.78 -9.26 14.53
C GLY A 229 8.69 -7.74 14.65
N TRP A 230 8.46 -7.18 15.84
CA TRP A 230 8.14 -5.76 16.05
C TRP A 230 9.16 -4.79 15.43
N LEU A 231 10.44 -5.13 15.46
CA LEU A 231 11.51 -4.25 14.94
C LEU A 231 11.51 -4.20 13.40
N LEU A 232 11.13 -5.33 12.74
CA LEU A 232 10.88 -5.35 11.29
C LEU A 232 9.68 -4.46 10.95
N GLY A 233 8.62 -4.53 11.77
CA GLY A 233 7.46 -3.65 11.66
C GLY A 233 7.83 -2.17 11.79
N LEU A 234 8.66 -1.81 12.77
CA LEU A 234 9.10 -0.42 12.98
C LEU A 234 9.83 0.15 11.75
N ASN A 235 10.68 -0.64 11.10
CA ASN A 235 11.31 -0.23 9.84
C ASN A 235 10.26 0.01 8.76
N MET A 236 9.23 -0.85 8.65
CA MET A 236 8.16 -0.67 7.68
C MET A 236 7.30 0.58 7.95
N VAL A 237 7.16 0.99 9.23
CA VAL A 237 6.53 2.28 9.59
C VAL A 237 7.33 3.45 9.00
N ALA A 238 8.65 3.46 9.12
CA ALA A 238 9.49 4.53 8.58
C ALA A 238 9.35 4.67 7.05
N PHE A 239 9.31 3.53 6.35
CA PHE A 239 9.13 3.53 4.88
C PHE A 239 7.70 3.84 4.46
N GLY A 240 6.71 3.35 5.20
CA GLY A 240 5.31 3.71 5.01
C GLY A 240 5.09 5.21 5.15
N PHE A 241 5.71 5.85 6.16
CA PHE A 241 5.69 7.29 6.36
C PHE A 241 6.16 8.04 5.10
N SER A 242 7.30 7.64 4.59
CA SER A 242 7.91 8.27 3.42
C SER A 242 7.06 8.14 2.17
N PHE A 243 6.48 6.96 1.94
CA PHE A 243 5.58 6.74 0.84
C PHE A 243 4.26 7.51 1.02
N GLY A 244 3.75 7.64 2.25
CA GLY A 244 2.56 8.43 2.57
C GLY A 244 2.71 9.89 2.17
N VAL A 245 3.83 10.52 2.53
CA VAL A 245 4.15 11.90 2.11
C VAL A 245 4.29 11.98 0.59
N LEU A 246 5.12 11.11 0.00
CA LEU A 246 5.40 11.15 -1.44
C LEU A 246 4.12 10.96 -2.27
N SER A 247 3.35 9.92 -1.99
CA SER A 247 2.19 9.56 -2.83
C SER A 247 1.07 10.59 -2.78
N ASN A 248 0.95 11.35 -1.68
CA ASN A 248 -0.14 12.30 -1.51
C ASN A 248 0.28 13.74 -1.83
N TYR A 249 1.53 14.13 -1.54
CA TYR A 249 1.93 15.54 -1.69
C TYR A 249 2.83 15.82 -2.90
N LEU A 250 3.27 14.80 -3.65
CA LEU A 250 4.13 14.98 -4.81
C LEU A 250 3.52 15.89 -5.90
N ALA A 251 2.22 15.69 -6.20
CA ALA A 251 1.55 16.45 -7.26
C ALA A 251 1.43 17.94 -6.90
N ILE A 252 1.03 18.21 -5.67
CA ILE A 252 0.87 19.60 -5.20
C ILE A 252 2.23 20.28 -4.98
N TYR A 253 3.23 19.54 -4.46
CA TYR A 253 4.61 20.01 -4.36
C TYR A 253 5.19 20.35 -5.73
N GLY A 254 4.99 19.47 -6.71
CA GLY A 254 5.42 19.70 -8.09
C GLY A 254 4.82 20.96 -8.67
N LYS A 255 3.51 21.17 -8.48
CA LYS A 255 2.79 22.35 -8.98
C LYS A 255 3.21 23.65 -8.27
N GLU A 256 3.16 23.67 -6.91
CA GLU A 256 3.33 24.90 -6.13
C GLU A 256 4.79 25.30 -5.93
N VAL A 257 5.70 24.33 -5.77
CA VAL A 257 7.10 24.62 -5.42
C VAL A 257 8.04 24.50 -6.61
N MET A 258 7.76 23.52 -7.49
CA MET A 258 8.65 23.25 -8.63
C MET A 258 8.15 23.88 -9.95
N GLY A 259 6.92 24.39 -9.99
CA GLY A 259 6.32 24.88 -11.25
C GLY A 259 6.07 23.78 -12.29
N ILE A 260 6.11 22.52 -11.87
CA ILE A 260 5.91 21.36 -12.75
C ILE A 260 4.42 21.06 -12.83
N THR A 261 3.75 21.60 -13.83
CA THR A 261 2.40 21.17 -14.18
C THR A 261 2.50 19.89 -14.99
N GLY A 262 2.15 18.75 -14.39
CA GLY A 262 2.03 17.50 -15.13
C GLY A 262 3.14 16.48 -14.99
N GLY A 263 4.26 16.83 -14.41
CA GLY A 263 5.41 15.92 -14.26
C GLY A 263 5.21 14.75 -13.32
N THR A 264 4.17 14.77 -12.49
CA THR A 264 3.92 13.74 -11.46
C THR A 264 3.56 12.38 -12.07
N GLY A 265 2.85 12.36 -13.21
CA GLY A 265 2.58 11.13 -13.95
C GLY A 265 3.87 10.45 -14.43
N THR A 266 4.75 11.22 -15.03
CA THR A 266 6.09 10.76 -15.45
C THR A 266 6.93 10.31 -14.25
N TYR A 267 6.82 10.99 -13.10
CA TYR A 267 7.48 10.59 -11.85
C TYR A 267 7.08 9.17 -11.42
N PHE A 268 5.78 8.89 -11.31
CA PHE A 268 5.30 7.58 -10.94
C PHE A 268 5.61 6.50 -12.00
N MET A 269 5.62 6.87 -13.27
CA MET A 269 6.05 5.96 -14.32
C MET A 269 7.53 5.56 -14.14
N LEU A 270 8.42 6.52 -13.89
CA LEU A 270 9.84 6.25 -13.63
C LEU A 270 10.04 5.45 -12.33
N CYS A 271 9.29 5.77 -11.29
CA CYS A 271 9.27 4.99 -10.04
C CYS A 271 8.91 3.51 -10.31
N SER A 272 7.95 3.29 -11.18
CA SER A 272 7.50 1.96 -11.60
C SER A 272 8.56 1.21 -12.40
N ILE A 273 9.25 1.89 -13.30
CA ILE A 273 10.40 1.34 -14.04
C ILE A 273 11.47 0.90 -13.04
N GLY A 274 11.82 1.74 -12.06
CA GLY A 274 12.74 1.39 -10.98
C GLY A 274 12.31 0.13 -10.22
N LEU A 275 11.01 0.03 -9.88
CA LEU A 275 10.45 -1.13 -9.19
C LEU A 275 10.55 -2.40 -10.05
N ILE A 276 10.30 -2.34 -11.35
CA ILE A 276 10.46 -3.47 -12.27
C ILE A 276 11.93 -3.89 -12.37
N LEU A 277 12.84 -2.94 -12.55
CA LEU A 277 14.28 -3.20 -12.61
C LEU A 277 14.80 -3.87 -11.33
N SER A 278 14.27 -3.49 -10.17
CA SER A 278 14.62 -4.11 -8.90
C SER A 278 14.32 -5.60 -8.87
N ARG A 279 13.27 -6.05 -9.56
CA ARG A 279 12.91 -7.49 -9.64
C ARG A 279 13.93 -8.29 -10.43
N LEU A 280 14.52 -7.69 -11.45
CA LEU A 280 15.59 -8.33 -12.24
C LEU A 280 16.88 -8.46 -11.42
N GLN A 281 17.24 -7.44 -10.66
CA GLN A 281 18.47 -7.40 -9.86
C GLN A 281 18.34 -8.15 -8.53
N GLY A 282 17.28 -7.84 -7.76
CA GLY A 282 17.06 -8.37 -6.40
C GLY A 282 16.58 -9.83 -6.38
N GLY A 283 15.98 -10.31 -7.47
CA GLY A 283 15.43 -11.65 -7.54
C GLY A 283 16.46 -12.77 -7.30
N LYS A 284 17.72 -12.57 -7.71
CA LYS A 284 18.82 -13.51 -7.44
C LYS A 284 19.16 -13.54 -5.94
N ALA A 285 19.34 -12.37 -5.31
CA ALA A 285 19.65 -12.26 -3.89
C ALA A 285 18.54 -12.84 -3.00
N LEU A 286 17.27 -12.67 -3.37
CA LEU A 286 16.15 -13.28 -2.68
C LEU A 286 16.15 -14.82 -2.79
N ARG A 287 16.42 -15.37 -3.97
CA ARG A 287 16.52 -16.83 -4.16
C ARG A 287 17.71 -17.46 -3.43
N GLU A 288 18.82 -16.72 -3.31
CA GLU A 288 20.02 -17.13 -2.57
C GLU A 288 19.86 -16.93 -1.05
N GLY A 289 18.70 -16.47 -0.57
CA GLY A 289 18.45 -16.25 0.86
C GLY A 289 19.17 -15.04 1.46
N ARG A 290 19.76 -14.14 0.65
CA ARG A 290 20.46 -12.93 1.11
C ARG A 290 19.47 -11.79 1.41
N LEU A 291 18.54 -12.04 2.34
CA LEU A 291 17.44 -11.11 2.63
C LEU A 291 17.92 -9.80 3.25
N THR A 292 18.84 -9.87 4.22
CA THR A 292 19.35 -8.67 4.91
C THR A 292 20.13 -7.77 3.97
N PHE A 293 20.87 -8.35 3.01
CA PHE A 293 21.56 -7.58 1.97
C PHE A 293 20.54 -6.86 1.06
N ASN A 294 19.52 -7.59 0.61
CA ASN A 294 18.50 -7.04 -0.29
C ASN A 294 17.67 -5.95 0.41
N ALA A 295 17.29 -6.16 1.67
CA ALA A 295 16.61 -5.13 2.47
C ALA A 295 17.50 -3.89 2.64
N GLY A 296 18.72 -4.05 3.15
CA GLY A 296 19.64 -2.95 3.44
C GLY A 296 20.01 -2.15 2.19
N SER A 297 20.34 -2.81 1.08
CA SER A 297 20.63 -2.13 -0.19
C SER A 297 19.42 -1.33 -0.69
N GLY A 298 18.21 -1.93 -0.63
CA GLY A 298 16.99 -1.25 -1.02
C GLY A 298 16.71 0.01 -0.18
N MET A 299 16.90 -0.09 1.13
CA MET A 299 16.74 1.03 2.06
C MET A 299 17.73 2.17 1.76
N VAL A 300 19.00 1.87 1.51
CA VAL A 300 20.02 2.87 1.18
C VAL A 300 19.73 3.54 -0.16
N ILE A 301 19.36 2.75 -1.20
CA ILE A 301 18.99 3.29 -2.51
C ILE A 301 17.78 4.23 -2.38
N SER A 302 16.77 3.84 -1.60
CA SER A 302 15.58 4.66 -1.35
C SER A 302 15.94 5.97 -0.63
N LEU A 303 16.81 5.91 0.40
CA LEU A 303 17.30 7.09 1.12
C LEU A 303 18.03 8.05 0.17
N VAL A 304 18.94 7.54 -0.67
CA VAL A 304 19.63 8.35 -1.69
C VAL A 304 18.62 8.99 -2.64
N GLY A 305 17.60 8.23 -3.07
CA GLY A 305 16.53 8.75 -3.92
C GLY A 305 15.78 9.92 -3.28
N TYR A 306 15.32 9.78 -2.04
CA TYR A 306 14.64 10.86 -1.31
C TYR A 306 15.55 12.07 -1.04
N THR A 307 16.83 11.83 -0.77
CA THR A 307 17.82 12.92 -0.59
C THR A 307 18.02 13.69 -1.88
N ILE A 308 18.20 13.01 -2.99
CA ILE A 308 18.35 13.63 -4.32
C ILE A 308 17.08 14.42 -4.70
N PHE A 309 15.89 13.88 -4.39
CA PHE A 309 14.60 14.51 -4.65
C PHE A 309 14.53 15.93 -4.09
N ILE A 310 15.00 16.14 -2.87
CA ILE A 310 14.87 17.44 -2.20
C ILE A 310 16.16 18.28 -2.27
N ALA A 311 17.32 17.65 -2.25
CA ALA A 311 18.58 18.37 -2.18
C ALA A 311 18.97 19.02 -3.52
N LEU A 312 18.79 18.35 -4.65
CA LEU A 312 19.17 18.93 -5.96
C LEU A 312 18.33 20.14 -6.35
N PRO A 313 16.99 20.15 -6.18
CA PRO A 313 16.20 21.37 -6.35
C PRO A 313 16.60 22.50 -5.39
N ALA A 314 16.85 22.18 -4.12
CA ALA A 314 17.31 23.17 -3.15
C ALA A 314 18.66 23.81 -3.54
N LEU A 315 19.60 22.99 -4.00
CA LEU A 315 20.90 23.45 -4.48
C LEU A 315 20.76 24.30 -5.74
N SER A 316 19.88 23.91 -6.65
CA SER A 316 19.58 24.69 -7.85
C SER A 316 19.07 26.09 -7.51
N ASN A 317 18.20 26.22 -6.52
CA ASN A 317 17.70 27.54 -6.08
C ASN A 317 18.81 28.40 -5.49
N LEU A 318 19.78 27.82 -4.79
CA LEU A 318 20.96 28.53 -4.27
C LEU A 318 21.88 29.03 -5.39
N THR A 319 22.04 28.25 -6.45
CA THR A 319 22.87 28.63 -7.62
C THR A 319 22.16 29.62 -8.56
N SER A 320 20.82 29.65 -8.58
CA SER A 320 20.02 30.57 -9.40
C SER A 320 19.95 32.00 -8.85
N LEU A 321 20.46 32.28 -7.64
CA LEU A 321 20.60 33.65 -7.13
C LEU A 321 21.47 34.54 -8.03
N THR A 322 22.17 33.98 -9.00
CA THR A 322 22.98 34.69 -10.00
C THR A 322 22.25 34.93 -11.36
N VAL A 323 20.99 34.45 -11.51
CA VAL A 323 20.19 34.56 -12.73
C VAL A 323 19.27 35.79 -12.61
N PRO A 324 19.17 36.67 -13.65
CA PRO A 324 18.28 37.82 -13.63
C PRO A 324 16.81 37.40 -13.36
N ALA A 325 16.09 38.27 -12.61
CA ALA A 325 14.69 38.04 -12.20
C ALA A 325 13.71 37.88 -13.40
N ASP A 326 14.10 38.28 -14.58
CA ASP A 326 13.30 38.26 -15.82
C ASP A 326 13.48 36.98 -16.64
N ALA A 327 14.33 36.05 -16.23
CA ALA A 327 14.49 34.76 -16.91
C ALA A 327 13.21 33.93 -16.70
N PRO A 328 12.62 33.35 -17.78
CA PRO A 328 11.50 32.45 -17.63
C PRO A 328 11.88 31.33 -16.66
N ALA A 329 10.95 30.96 -15.77
CA ALA A 329 11.14 29.92 -14.76
C ALA A 329 11.31 28.54 -15.42
N TYR A 330 12.42 28.35 -16.11
CA TYR A 330 12.86 27.03 -16.56
C TYR A 330 13.38 26.28 -15.33
N LEU A 331 12.80 25.12 -15.06
CA LEU A 331 13.43 24.19 -14.15
C LEU A 331 14.89 24.02 -14.58
N SER A 332 15.81 24.29 -13.67
CA SER A 332 17.20 24.03 -13.98
C SER A 332 17.39 22.54 -14.30
N PRO A 333 18.34 22.17 -15.15
CA PRO A 333 18.64 20.76 -15.43
C PRO A 333 18.89 19.96 -14.15
N LEU A 334 19.46 20.60 -13.12
CA LEU A 334 19.75 20.00 -11.82
C LEU A 334 18.46 19.69 -11.04
N ALA A 335 17.49 20.62 -11.02
CA ALA A 335 16.19 20.39 -10.37
C ALA A 335 15.39 19.32 -11.10
N THR A 336 15.40 19.31 -12.43
CA THR A 336 14.76 18.29 -13.26
C THR A 336 15.37 16.91 -13.00
N LEU A 337 16.69 16.80 -12.93
CA LEU A 337 17.39 15.56 -12.58
C LEU A 337 17.03 15.11 -11.16
N GLY A 338 16.98 16.03 -10.21
CA GLY A 338 16.56 15.73 -8.82
C GLY A 338 15.16 15.17 -8.76
N TYR A 339 14.22 15.79 -9.42
CA TYR A 339 12.84 15.37 -9.46
C TYR A 339 12.68 14.00 -10.13
N TYR A 340 13.03 13.86 -11.40
CA TYR A 340 12.77 12.62 -12.15
C TYR A 340 13.78 11.49 -11.85
N GLY A 341 15.06 11.81 -11.64
CA GLY A 341 16.08 10.81 -11.32
C GLY A 341 15.85 10.13 -9.98
N SER A 342 15.33 10.88 -9.00
CA SER A 342 14.95 10.31 -7.69
C SER A 342 13.86 9.26 -7.80
N ALA A 343 12.90 9.42 -8.71
CA ALA A 343 11.79 8.49 -8.91
C ALA A 343 12.29 7.08 -9.23
N LEU A 344 13.25 6.98 -10.15
CA LEU A 344 13.87 5.70 -10.53
C LEU A 344 14.54 5.02 -9.32
N LEU A 345 15.30 5.81 -8.53
CA LEU A 345 16.00 5.29 -7.33
C LEU A 345 15.03 4.88 -6.23
N ILE A 346 13.99 5.66 -5.95
CA ILE A 346 12.97 5.33 -4.95
C ILE A 346 12.23 4.05 -5.36
N GLY A 347 11.86 3.93 -6.63
CA GLY A 347 11.24 2.72 -7.16
C GLY A 347 12.14 1.50 -7.04
N LEU A 348 13.41 1.62 -7.43
CA LEU A 348 14.42 0.57 -7.33
C LEU A 348 14.60 0.13 -5.86
N GLY A 349 14.77 1.08 -4.95
CA GLY A 349 14.93 0.82 -3.52
C GLY A 349 13.73 0.11 -2.91
N ASN A 350 12.52 0.61 -3.15
CA ASN A 350 11.28 0.01 -2.65
C ASN A 350 11.07 -1.41 -3.20
N GLY A 351 11.42 -1.64 -4.46
CA GLY A 351 11.29 -2.96 -5.08
C GLY A 351 12.25 -4.01 -4.51
N HIS A 352 13.44 -3.62 -4.02
CA HIS A 352 14.36 -4.51 -3.28
C HIS A 352 13.86 -4.75 -1.86
N MET A 353 13.48 -3.70 -1.17
CA MET A 353 13.17 -3.70 0.25
C MET A 353 11.90 -4.49 0.57
N TRP A 354 10.79 -4.22 -0.12
CA TRP A 354 9.48 -4.76 0.22
C TRP A 354 9.43 -6.28 0.34
N PRO A 355 9.82 -7.07 -0.69
CA PRO A 355 9.77 -8.53 -0.61
C PRO A 355 10.74 -9.09 0.42
N ALA A 356 11.87 -8.43 0.65
CA ALA A 356 12.83 -8.84 1.65
C ALA A 356 12.23 -8.74 3.06
N PHE A 357 11.63 -7.60 3.43
CA PHE A 357 10.95 -7.45 4.72
C PHE A 357 9.78 -8.42 4.88
N GLN A 358 8.99 -8.65 3.83
CA GLN A 358 7.89 -9.61 3.87
C GLN A 358 8.40 -11.02 4.21
N ILE A 359 9.44 -11.49 3.51
CA ILE A 359 10.04 -12.81 3.76
C ILE A 359 10.72 -12.86 5.13
N MET A 360 11.45 -11.82 5.53
CA MET A 360 12.09 -11.75 6.86
C MET A 360 11.06 -11.88 7.98
N THR A 361 9.91 -11.21 7.89
CA THR A 361 8.86 -11.29 8.91
C THR A 361 8.21 -12.65 8.95
N ILE A 362 7.98 -13.29 7.79
CA ILE A 362 7.48 -14.67 7.73
C ILE A 362 8.48 -15.65 8.35
N ASN A 363 9.78 -15.46 8.14
CA ASN A 363 10.83 -16.33 8.67
C ASN A 363 11.04 -16.21 10.20
N VAL A 364 10.61 -15.14 10.81
CA VAL A 364 10.60 -14.96 12.27
C VAL A 364 9.32 -15.55 12.90
N ALA A 365 8.28 -15.79 12.11
CA ALA A 365 7.02 -16.34 12.56
C ALA A 365 7.04 -17.88 12.62
N THR A 366 6.31 -18.45 13.56
CA THR A 366 6.00 -19.89 13.57
C THR A 366 5.03 -20.24 12.43
N ASN A 367 4.92 -21.53 12.08
CA ASN A 367 4.03 -21.99 11.01
C ASN A 367 2.57 -21.55 11.20
N ASN A 368 2.12 -21.44 12.46
CA ASN A 368 0.75 -21.05 12.81
C ASN A 368 0.55 -19.51 12.80
N GLN A 369 1.61 -18.72 12.67
CA GLN A 369 1.58 -17.26 12.73
C GLN A 369 1.93 -16.58 11.39
N ARG A 370 1.97 -17.31 10.28
CA ARG A 370 2.33 -16.74 8.97
C ARG A 370 1.34 -15.67 8.49
N GLY A 371 0.05 -15.86 8.77
CA GLY A 371 -0.98 -14.85 8.48
C GLY A 371 -0.77 -13.58 9.31
N THR A 372 -0.52 -13.75 10.61
CA THR A 372 -0.19 -12.65 11.53
C THR A 372 1.07 -11.91 11.09
N ALA A 373 2.10 -12.63 10.62
CA ALA A 373 3.33 -12.04 10.10
C ALA A 373 3.07 -11.13 8.90
N ASN A 374 2.28 -11.61 7.94
CA ASN A 374 1.91 -10.83 6.76
C ASN A 374 1.05 -9.61 7.13
N SER A 375 0.08 -9.79 8.05
CA SER A 375 -0.72 -8.69 8.58
C SER A 375 0.13 -7.64 9.28
N THR A 376 1.15 -8.05 10.05
CA THR A 376 2.05 -7.13 10.76
C THR A 376 2.77 -6.19 9.82
N ILE A 377 3.29 -6.69 8.69
CA ILE A 377 3.94 -5.85 7.68
C ILE A 377 2.96 -4.84 7.08
N LEU A 378 1.75 -5.28 6.73
CA LEU A 378 0.73 -4.41 6.15
C LEU A 378 0.24 -3.35 7.16
N ILE A 379 0.01 -3.74 8.41
CA ILE A 379 -0.38 -2.83 9.50
C ILE A 379 0.72 -1.80 9.74
N SER A 380 1.98 -2.22 9.81
CA SER A 380 3.12 -1.32 10.01
C SER A 380 3.26 -0.32 8.86
N TRP A 381 3.08 -0.78 7.62
CA TRP A 381 3.06 0.08 6.45
C TRP A 381 1.92 1.10 6.51
N ASP A 382 0.70 0.67 6.84
CA ASP A 382 -0.46 1.56 6.93
C ASP A 382 -0.33 2.59 8.05
N ILE A 383 0.19 2.19 9.22
CA ILE A 383 0.51 3.12 10.31
C ILE A 383 1.50 4.17 9.81
N GLY A 384 2.58 3.75 9.17
CA GLY A 384 3.56 4.66 8.61
C GLY A 384 2.94 5.61 7.59
N MET A 385 2.19 5.08 6.64
CA MET A 385 1.54 5.86 5.59
C MET A 385 0.56 6.89 6.18
N GLY A 386 -0.29 6.51 7.12
CA GLY A 386 -1.21 7.42 7.78
C GLY A 386 -0.49 8.54 8.56
N LEU A 387 0.57 8.18 9.31
CA LEU A 387 1.40 9.16 9.99
C LEU A 387 2.11 10.10 9.01
N GLY A 388 2.62 9.57 7.88
CA GLY A 388 3.24 10.38 6.84
C GLY A 388 2.29 11.39 6.22
N ILE A 389 1.07 10.98 5.91
CA ILE A 389 0.04 11.85 5.36
C ILE A 389 -0.33 12.95 6.36
N LEU A 390 -0.61 12.57 7.61
CA LEU A 390 -1.03 13.52 8.65
C LEU A 390 0.09 14.50 9.00
N VAL A 391 1.26 13.98 9.39
CA VAL A 391 2.41 14.80 9.81
C VAL A 391 2.94 15.61 8.64
N GLY A 392 2.98 15.01 7.43
CA GLY A 392 3.37 15.71 6.21
C GLY A 392 2.46 16.89 5.91
N GLY A 393 1.14 16.75 6.11
CA GLY A 393 0.17 17.87 5.96
C GLY A 393 0.43 18.99 6.96
N VAL A 394 0.57 18.65 8.25
CA VAL A 394 0.85 19.64 9.32
C VAL A 394 2.17 20.38 9.07
N ILE A 395 3.25 19.66 8.76
CA ILE A 395 4.54 20.30 8.48
C ILE A 395 4.45 21.17 7.21
N SER A 396 3.73 20.71 6.20
CA SER A 396 3.54 21.49 4.98
C SER A 396 2.80 22.80 5.21
N GLU A 397 1.85 22.82 6.14
CA GLU A 397 1.13 24.04 6.53
C GLU A 397 2.02 25.01 7.32
N LEU A 398 2.74 24.50 8.33
CA LEU A 398 3.54 25.33 9.24
C LEU A 398 4.82 25.88 8.60
N VAL A 399 5.50 25.06 7.79
CA VAL A 399 6.86 25.35 7.31
C VAL A 399 6.98 25.23 5.78
N GLY A 400 6.03 24.56 5.13
CA GLY A 400 6.02 24.33 3.69
C GLY A 400 6.37 22.90 3.27
N TYR A 401 6.04 22.57 2.03
CA TYR A 401 6.24 21.21 1.47
C TYR A 401 7.70 20.75 1.47
N GLY A 402 8.66 21.67 1.27
CA GLY A 402 10.09 21.35 1.33
C GLY A 402 10.48 20.75 2.69
N ALA A 403 9.97 21.31 3.79
CA ALA A 403 10.23 20.79 5.14
C ALA A 403 9.60 19.39 5.34
N ALA A 404 8.41 19.15 4.79
CA ALA A 404 7.77 17.84 4.85
C ALA A 404 8.62 16.77 4.14
N PHE A 405 9.20 17.08 2.97
CA PHE A 405 10.09 16.17 2.26
C PHE A 405 11.46 16.01 2.91
N TRP A 406 11.99 17.05 3.58
CA TRP A 406 13.19 16.89 4.43
C TRP A 406 12.92 15.96 5.62
N THR A 407 11.72 16.02 6.21
CA THR A 407 11.31 15.08 7.27
C THR A 407 11.30 13.63 6.75
N VAL A 408 10.90 13.39 5.49
CA VAL A 408 11.01 12.07 4.85
C VAL A 408 12.46 11.58 4.84
N VAL A 409 13.42 12.44 4.47
CA VAL A 409 14.84 12.07 4.46
C VAL A 409 15.32 11.68 5.86
N VAL A 410 14.96 12.46 6.89
CA VAL A 410 15.32 12.17 8.29
C VAL A 410 14.73 10.85 8.76
N VAL A 411 13.45 10.62 8.51
CA VAL A 411 12.76 9.37 8.89
C VAL A 411 13.38 8.16 8.18
N ASN A 412 13.68 8.26 6.87
CA ASN A 412 14.37 7.19 6.13
C ASN A 412 15.76 6.93 6.68
N ALA A 413 16.55 7.98 6.94
CA ALA A 413 17.90 7.85 7.53
C ALA A 413 17.85 7.15 8.89
N THR A 414 16.89 7.52 9.73
CA THR A 414 16.63 6.85 11.01
C THR A 414 16.27 5.38 10.81
N GLY A 415 15.40 5.07 9.83
CA GLY A 415 15.05 3.70 9.47
C GLY A 415 16.25 2.88 9.01
N VAL A 416 17.11 3.45 8.15
CA VAL A 416 18.36 2.83 7.70
C VAL A 416 19.31 2.57 8.88
N ALA A 417 19.51 3.56 9.74
CA ALA A 417 20.36 3.42 10.94
C ALA A 417 19.80 2.32 11.87
N CYS A 418 18.51 2.33 12.15
CA CYS A 418 17.83 1.30 12.95
C CYS A 418 18.02 -0.09 12.33
N PHE A 419 17.92 -0.23 11.00
CA PHE A 419 18.13 -1.50 10.33
C PHE A 419 19.54 -2.04 10.55
N PHE A 420 20.57 -1.27 10.28
CA PHE A 420 21.96 -1.74 10.38
C PHE A 420 22.42 -1.92 11.82
N LEU A 421 22.01 -1.06 12.74
CA LEU A 421 22.42 -1.11 14.14
C LEU A 421 21.66 -2.17 14.95
N ALA A 422 20.39 -2.41 14.65
CA ALA A 422 19.55 -3.25 15.48
C ALA A 422 18.81 -4.34 14.70
N THR A 423 18.03 -3.99 13.64
CA THR A 423 17.06 -4.90 12.99
C THR A 423 17.76 -6.08 12.32
N LYS A 424 18.89 -5.86 11.66
CA LYS A 424 19.66 -6.93 11.02
C LYS A 424 20.09 -8.00 12.01
N SER A 425 20.69 -7.60 13.13
CA SER A 425 21.12 -8.52 14.20
C SER A 425 19.92 -9.22 14.85
N PHE A 426 18.86 -8.45 15.15
CA PHE A 426 17.62 -8.95 15.69
C PHE A 426 16.98 -10.04 14.80
N PHE A 427 16.94 -9.82 13.47
CA PHE A 427 16.43 -10.80 12.53
C PHE A 427 17.28 -12.06 12.53
N LEU A 428 18.60 -11.95 12.40
CA LEU A 428 19.52 -13.09 12.34
C LEU A 428 19.44 -13.99 13.58
N GLN A 429 19.20 -13.40 14.77
CA GLN A 429 19.03 -14.15 16.03
C GLN A 429 17.68 -14.88 16.13
N ARG A 430 16.64 -14.38 15.46
CA ARG A 430 15.27 -14.91 15.55
C ARG A 430 14.78 -15.65 14.31
N ASN A 431 15.59 -15.68 13.27
CA ASN A 431 15.27 -16.38 12.03
C ASN A 431 15.14 -17.89 12.30
N LEU A 432 13.98 -18.44 11.97
CA LEU A 432 13.67 -19.87 12.12
C LEU A 432 14.10 -20.70 10.89
N ASN A 433 14.55 -20.03 9.83
CA ASN A 433 15.02 -20.69 8.61
C ASN A 433 16.56 -20.52 8.47
N PRO A 434 17.37 -21.53 8.80
CA PRO A 434 18.84 -21.42 8.83
C PRO A 434 19.48 -21.23 7.45
N THR A 435 18.75 -21.48 6.37
CA THR A 435 19.27 -21.34 4.98
C THR A 435 19.22 -19.88 4.49
N VAL A 436 18.68 -18.97 5.30
CA VAL A 436 18.43 -17.56 4.95
C VAL A 436 19.30 -16.64 5.83
N ARG A 437 20.04 -15.73 5.20
CA ARG A 437 20.95 -14.76 5.85
C ARG A 437 20.60 -13.30 5.55
#